data_ea8c9ca2d5600e0f702b9f6934d0c077
#
_entry.id   ea8c9ca2d5600e0f702b9f6934d0c077
#
_cell.length_a   1.000
_cell.length_b   1.000
_cell.length_c   1.000
_cell.angle_alpha   90.00
_cell.angle_beta   90.00
_cell.angle_gamma   90.00
#
_symmetry.space_group_name_H-M   'P 1'
#
loop_
_entity.id
_entity.type
_entity.pdbx_description
1 polymer ?
#
loop_
_entity_poly.entity_id
_entity_poly.type
_entity_poly.pdbx_seq_one_letter_code
_entity_poly.pdbx_strand_id
1 'polypeptide(L)'
;MERVPELLKSKIMSADQAAQLIRTGMTIGVSGFTSVGYPKAVPEALVRSGHARDLTICVGAAVGDEIDGAMVRAGLVKKRYAHQSHKDLRNAINAGTVGYSDVHISHFPMHMNQHTGPKIDVAVVECTAVSEQGLYLAASGGS
;
A
#
# COMPACT_ATOMS: atom_id res chain seq x y z
N MET A 1 -7.73 23.35 -13.08
CA MET A 1 -6.97 22.15 -13.51
C MET A 1 -7.87 20.93 -13.33
N GLU A 2 -8.10 20.19 -14.36
CA GLU A 2 -8.84 18.93 -14.29
C GLU A 2 -7.98 17.90 -13.53
N ARG A 3 -8.55 17.24 -12.51
CA ARG A 3 -7.79 16.31 -11.65
C ARG A 3 -7.51 14.98 -12.34
N VAL A 4 -8.35 14.58 -13.27
CA VAL A 4 -8.21 13.37 -14.07
C VAL A 4 -8.44 13.72 -15.54
N PRO A 5 -7.46 13.54 -16.42
CA PRO A 5 -7.61 13.79 -17.85
C PRO A 5 -8.70 12.94 -18.49
N GLU A 6 -9.33 13.45 -19.55
CA GLU A 6 -10.39 12.76 -20.29
C GLU A 6 -10.01 11.34 -20.69
N LEU A 7 -8.78 11.16 -21.19
CA LEU A 7 -8.22 9.86 -21.62
C LEU A 7 -8.23 8.81 -20.50
N LEU A 8 -8.16 9.23 -19.24
CA LEU A 8 -8.12 8.33 -18.09
C LEU A 8 -9.48 8.13 -17.42
N LYS A 9 -10.51 8.86 -17.84
CA LYS A 9 -11.85 8.74 -17.24
C LYS A 9 -12.43 7.34 -17.33
N SER A 10 -12.17 6.63 -18.41
CA SER A 10 -12.59 5.22 -18.59
C SER A 10 -11.95 4.25 -17.60
N LYS A 11 -10.88 4.65 -16.92
CA LYS A 11 -10.19 3.85 -15.90
C LYS A 11 -10.65 4.15 -14.47
N ILE A 12 -11.55 5.13 -14.30
CA ILE A 12 -12.12 5.44 -12.99
C ILE A 12 -12.99 4.27 -12.54
N MET A 13 -12.75 3.81 -11.34
CA MET A 13 -13.51 2.72 -10.74
C MET A 13 -13.70 2.95 -9.24
N SER A 14 -14.63 2.23 -8.63
CA SER A 14 -14.82 2.26 -7.18
C SER A 14 -13.65 1.58 -6.45
N ALA A 15 -13.49 1.89 -5.15
CA ALA A 15 -12.50 1.21 -4.31
C ALA A 15 -12.72 -0.31 -4.25
N ASP A 16 -13.98 -0.75 -4.25
CA ASP A 16 -14.31 -2.18 -4.26
C ASP A 16 -13.91 -2.86 -5.58
N GLN A 17 -14.11 -2.19 -6.71
CA GLN A 17 -13.63 -2.68 -8.02
C GLN A 17 -12.10 -2.71 -8.07
N ALA A 18 -11.42 -1.67 -7.56
CA ALA A 18 -9.96 -1.63 -7.50
C ALA A 18 -9.40 -2.73 -6.59
N ALA A 19 -10.03 -2.98 -5.44
CA ALA A 19 -9.66 -4.07 -4.54
C ALA A 19 -9.71 -5.44 -5.21
N GLN A 20 -10.68 -5.70 -6.12
CA GLN A 20 -10.77 -6.96 -6.85
C GLN A 20 -9.59 -7.24 -7.80
N LEU A 21 -8.82 -6.23 -8.16
CA LEU A 21 -7.58 -6.40 -8.93
C LEU A 21 -6.44 -7.00 -8.09
N ILE A 22 -6.53 -6.90 -6.78
CA ILE A 22 -5.54 -7.40 -5.82
C ILE A 22 -5.90 -8.84 -5.48
N ARG A 23 -4.98 -9.77 -5.71
CA ARG A 23 -5.19 -11.20 -5.52
C ARG A 23 -4.28 -11.74 -4.42
N THR A 24 -4.66 -12.89 -3.88
CA THR A 24 -3.87 -13.61 -2.88
C THR A 24 -2.42 -13.79 -3.33
N GLY A 25 -1.49 -13.53 -2.43
CA GLY A 25 -0.05 -13.66 -2.65
C GLY A 25 0.61 -12.45 -3.31
N MET A 26 -0.14 -11.43 -3.75
CA MET A 26 0.43 -10.24 -4.38
C MET A 26 1.21 -9.37 -3.41
N THR A 27 2.18 -8.66 -3.97
CA THR A 27 2.94 -7.61 -3.29
C THR A 27 2.36 -6.24 -3.65
N ILE A 28 2.00 -5.47 -2.65
CA ILE A 28 1.39 -4.15 -2.79
C ILE A 28 2.39 -3.10 -2.34
N GLY A 29 2.73 -2.17 -3.23
CA GLY A 29 3.42 -0.93 -2.89
C GLY A 29 2.41 0.13 -2.47
N VAL A 30 2.67 0.82 -1.37
CA VAL A 30 1.75 1.81 -0.80
C VAL A 30 2.47 3.13 -0.57
N SER A 31 1.88 4.24 -1.01
CA SER A 31 2.38 5.59 -0.72
C SER A 31 2.14 6.01 0.72
N GLY A 32 2.75 7.10 1.10
CA GLY A 32 2.48 7.83 2.33
C GLY A 32 3.67 8.01 3.25
N PHE A 33 3.52 9.02 4.12
CA PHE A 33 4.48 9.34 5.17
C PHE A 33 3.74 9.56 6.49
N THR A 34 4.08 8.81 7.51
CA THR A 34 3.37 8.78 8.79
C THR A 34 1.86 8.51 8.60
N SER A 35 1.00 9.40 9.06
CA SER A 35 -0.46 9.30 8.95
C SER A 35 -1.05 10.10 7.78
N VAL A 36 -0.23 10.54 6.80
CA VAL A 36 -0.68 11.36 5.67
C VAL A 36 -0.23 10.77 4.33
N GLY A 37 -1.02 11.00 3.28
CA GLY A 37 -0.70 10.58 1.91
C GLY A 37 -0.74 9.06 1.69
N TYR A 38 -1.31 8.28 2.60
CA TYR A 38 -1.51 6.85 2.40
C TYR A 38 -2.95 6.53 2.01
N PRO A 39 -3.17 5.56 1.12
CA PRO A 39 -4.51 5.19 0.67
C PRO A 39 -5.31 4.51 1.78
N LYS A 40 -6.60 4.84 1.87
CA LYS A 40 -7.55 4.31 2.85
C LYS A 40 -8.62 3.45 2.20
N ALA A 41 -9.24 3.95 1.13
CA ALA A 41 -10.42 3.34 0.53
C ALA A 41 -10.17 1.92 -0.02
N VAL A 42 -9.02 1.66 -0.68
CA VAL A 42 -8.70 0.35 -1.22
C VAL A 42 -8.35 -0.66 -0.11
N PRO A 43 -7.51 -0.33 0.89
CA PRO A 43 -7.31 -1.19 2.07
C PRO A 43 -8.61 -1.55 2.80
N GLU A 44 -9.50 -0.58 3.02
CA GLU A 44 -10.81 -0.84 3.64
C GLU A 44 -11.68 -1.77 2.78
N ALA A 45 -11.67 -1.59 1.46
CA ALA A 45 -12.39 -2.47 0.54
C ALA A 45 -11.84 -3.91 0.55
N LEU A 46 -10.52 -4.08 0.66
CA LEU A 46 -9.88 -5.39 0.84
C LEU A 46 -10.32 -6.06 2.15
N VAL A 47 -10.37 -5.31 3.24
CA VAL A 47 -10.82 -5.81 4.54
C VAL A 47 -12.30 -6.24 4.48
N ARG A 48 -13.16 -5.41 3.88
CA ARG A 48 -14.60 -5.74 3.73
C ARG A 48 -14.82 -7.00 2.91
N SER A 49 -14.10 -7.14 1.79
CA SER A 49 -14.29 -8.28 0.88
C SER A 49 -13.63 -9.55 1.38
N GLY A 50 -12.48 -9.47 2.05
CA GLY A 50 -11.73 -10.60 2.58
C GLY A 50 -11.28 -11.63 1.53
N HIS A 51 -11.32 -11.28 0.23
CA HIS A 51 -11.08 -12.22 -0.87
C HIS A 51 -9.58 -12.51 -1.11
N ALA A 52 -8.70 -11.58 -0.75
CA ALA A 52 -7.26 -11.71 -0.93
C ALA A 52 -6.57 -11.96 0.42
N ARG A 53 -5.56 -12.83 0.43
CA ARG A 53 -4.76 -13.19 1.61
C ARG A 53 -3.29 -13.30 1.24
N ASP A 54 -2.45 -13.54 2.22
CA ASP A 54 -1.01 -13.71 2.06
C ASP A 54 -0.33 -12.53 1.35
N LEU A 55 -0.84 -11.33 1.56
CA LEU A 55 -0.34 -10.12 0.94
C LEU A 55 1.00 -9.69 1.54
N THR A 56 1.91 -9.27 0.67
CA THR A 56 3.14 -8.58 1.09
C THR A 56 2.93 -7.08 0.92
N ILE A 57 3.14 -6.32 1.99
CA ILE A 57 2.95 -4.87 1.99
C ILE A 57 4.31 -4.17 2.03
N CYS A 58 4.57 -3.35 1.03
CA CYS A 58 5.76 -2.52 0.91
C CYS A 58 5.38 -1.06 1.09
N VAL A 59 5.77 -0.48 2.21
CA VAL A 59 5.49 0.93 2.54
C VAL A 59 6.76 1.54 3.11
N GLY A 60 7.11 2.73 2.66
CA GLY A 60 8.29 3.44 3.17
C GLY A 60 8.14 3.83 4.63
N ALA A 61 7.20 4.72 4.93
CA ALA A 61 7.04 5.30 6.26
C ALA A 61 5.58 5.56 6.68
N ALA A 62 4.59 5.14 5.91
CA ALA A 62 3.19 5.25 6.33
C ALA A 62 2.85 4.24 7.44
N VAL A 63 2.07 4.68 8.41
CA VAL A 63 1.71 3.91 9.62
C VAL A 63 0.20 3.98 9.92
N GLY A 64 -0.62 4.05 8.88
CA GLY A 64 -2.07 4.18 9.02
C GLY A 64 -2.75 2.90 9.50
N ASP A 65 -3.83 3.04 10.29
CA ASP A 65 -4.60 1.91 10.81
C ASP A 65 -5.19 1.03 9.70
N GLU A 66 -5.62 1.62 8.60
CA GLU A 66 -6.23 0.88 7.50
C GLU A 66 -5.28 -0.16 6.88
N ILE A 67 -3.97 0.12 6.89
CA ILE A 67 -2.94 -0.77 6.35
C ILE A 67 -2.37 -1.66 7.47
N ASP A 68 -1.76 -1.04 8.48
CA ASP A 68 -0.98 -1.73 9.50
C ASP A 68 -1.84 -2.28 10.66
N GLY A 69 -3.09 -1.82 10.79
CA GLY A 69 -4.06 -2.31 11.77
C GLY A 69 -5.13 -3.19 11.14
N ALA A 70 -6.04 -2.59 10.38
CA ALA A 70 -7.25 -3.28 9.88
C ALA A 70 -6.92 -4.48 8.98
N MET A 71 -6.00 -4.35 8.02
CA MET A 71 -5.59 -5.47 7.16
C MET A 71 -4.91 -6.58 7.96
N VAL A 72 -4.12 -6.24 8.99
CA VAL A 72 -3.47 -7.22 9.87
C VAL A 72 -4.50 -7.94 10.74
N ARG A 73 -5.42 -7.21 11.40
CA ARG A 73 -6.51 -7.81 12.17
C ARG A 73 -7.40 -8.72 11.34
N ALA A 74 -7.61 -8.39 10.06
CA ALA A 74 -8.36 -9.21 9.12
C ALA A 74 -7.57 -10.43 8.59
N GLY A 75 -6.30 -10.60 8.96
CA GLY A 75 -5.47 -11.73 8.53
C GLY A 75 -5.10 -11.73 7.05
N LEU A 76 -5.06 -10.55 6.42
CA LEU A 76 -4.74 -10.43 5.00
C LEU A 76 -3.23 -10.34 4.74
N VAL A 77 -2.43 -9.91 5.72
CA VAL A 77 -1.02 -9.60 5.57
C VAL A 77 -0.15 -10.77 5.99
N LYS A 78 0.71 -11.23 5.08
CA LYS A 78 1.74 -12.24 5.33
C LYS A 78 3.09 -11.63 5.68
N LYS A 79 3.44 -10.52 5.04
CA LYS A 79 4.74 -9.88 5.23
C LYS A 79 4.67 -8.37 5.08
N ARG A 80 5.48 -7.67 5.87
CA ARG A 80 5.61 -6.22 5.85
C ARG A 80 7.08 -5.81 5.63
N TYR A 81 7.31 -4.87 4.72
CA TYR A 81 8.62 -4.27 4.45
C TYR A 81 8.67 -2.83 4.90
N ALA A 82 9.86 -2.43 5.34
CA ALA A 82 10.29 -1.15 5.85
C ALA A 82 9.65 -0.76 7.18
N HIS A 83 9.76 0.52 7.55
CA HIS A 83 9.41 1.03 8.87
C HIS A 83 7.94 0.77 9.23
N GLN A 84 7.69 0.39 10.46
CA GLN A 84 6.36 0.26 11.06
C GLN A 84 6.35 0.75 12.51
N SER A 85 5.22 1.24 12.98
CA SER A 85 5.04 1.63 14.39
C SER A 85 3.66 1.27 14.94
N HIS A 86 2.80 0.63 14.15
CA HIS A 86 1.45 0.27 14.55
C HIS A 86 1.44 -0.88 15.55
N LYS A 87 0.62 -0.75 16.61
CA LYS A 87 0.55 -1.73 17.72
C LYS A 87 0.17 -3.13 17.23
N ASP A 88 -0.87 -3.23 16.40
CA ASP A 88 -1.38 -4.54 15.96
C ASP A 88 -0.39 -5.25 15.06
N LEU A 89 0.23 -4.53 14.15
CA LEU A 89 1.28 -5.08 13.30
C LEU A 89 2.49 -5.53 14.13
N ARG A 90 2.94 -4.72 15.09
CA ARG A 90 4.03 -5.10 15.99
C ARG A 90 3.71 -6.37 16.78
N ASN A 91 2.49 -6.50 17.29
CA ASN A 91 2.05 -7.70 18.00
C ASN A 91 2.06 -8.92 17.07
N ALA A 92 1.58 -8.79 15.85
CA ALA A 92 1.56 -9.87 14.85
C ALA A 92 2.99 -10.30 14.45
N ILE A 93 3.92 -9.35 14.30
CA ILE A 93 5.33 -9.63 14.03
C ILE A 93 5.96 -10.38 15.21
N ASN A 94 5.76 -9.91 16.43
CA ASN A 94 6.31 -10.55 17.63
C ASN A 94 5.72 -11.96 17.88
N ALA A 95 4.47 -12.17 17.48
CA ALA A 95 3.82 -13.49 17.53
C ALA A 95 4.24 -14.42 16.36
N GLY A 96 5.01 -13.93 15.41
CA GLY A 96 5.44 -14.70 14.22
C GLY A 96 4.35 -14.95 13.19
N THR A 97 3.18 -14.28 13.30
CA THR A 97 2.08 -14.43 12.35
C THR A 97 2.21 -13.55 11.12
N VAL A 98 3.01 -12.48 11.20
CA VAL A 98 3.38 -11.63 10.07
C VAL A 98 4.89 -11.56 9.97
N GLY A 99 5.45 -11.91 8.81
CA GLY A 99 6.86 -11.74 8.52
C GLY A 99 7.23 -10.25 8.43
N TYR A 100 8.44 -9.91 8.82
CA TYR A 100 8.93 -8.54 8.79
C TYR A 100 10.33 -8.46 8.20
N SER A 101 10.56 -7.47 7.34
CA SER A 101 11.90 -7.09 6.90
C SER A 101 12.13 -5.64 7.25
N ASP A 102 13.04 -5.44 8.19
CA ASP A 102 13.51 -4.11 8.57
C ASP A 102 14.48 -3.61 7.49
N VAL A 103 14.07 -2.57 6.79
CA VAL A 103 14.88 -1.91 5.76
C VAL A 103 14.93 -0.44 6.11
N HIS A 104 16.15 0.09 6.22
CA HIS A 104 16.31 1.51 6.46
C HIS A 104 15.63 2.33 5.35
N ILE A 105 14.89 3.35 5.74
CA ILE A 105 14.01 4.11 4.82
C ILE A 105 14.77 4.68 3.62
N SER A 106 16.02 5.14 3.82
CA SER A 106 16.86 5.66 2.73
C SER A 106 17.29 4.58 1.73
N HIS A 107 17.31 3.32 2.14
CA HIS A 107 17.66 2.18 1.28
C HIS A 107 16.45 1.57 0.60
N PHE A 108 15.24 1.85 1.08
CA PHE A 108 14.02 1.26 0.55
C PHE A 108 13.83 1.50 -0.96
N PRO A 109 13.96 2.74 -1.51
CA PRO A 109 13.86 2.96 -2.95
C PRO A 109 14.93 2.21 -3.75
N MET A 110 16.15 2.12 -3.22
CA MET A 110 17.24 1.39 -3.86
C MET A 110 16.93 -0.11 -3.94
N HIS A 111 16.44 -0.72 -2.85
CA HIS A 111 16.03 -2.12 -2.85
C HIS A 111 14.94 -2.41 -3.88
N MET A 112 13.98 -1.51 -4.04
CA MET A 112 12.91 -1.66 -5.03
C MET A 112 13.47 -1.54 -6.47
N ASN A 113 14.31 -0.54 -6.73
CA ASN A 113 14.85 -0.27 -8.07
C ASN A 113 15.89 -1.29 -8.53
N GLN A 114 16.68 -1.84 -7.62
CA GLN A 114 17.73 -2.83 -7.94
C GLN A 114 17.24 -4.27 -7.93
N HIS A 115 15.93 -4.48 -7.78
CA HIS A 115 15.31 -5.82 -7.70
C HIS A 115 15.87 -6.71 -6.58
N THR A 116 16.47 -6.12 -5.55
CA THR A 116 16.93 -6.84 -4.34
C THR A 116 15.80 -6.98 -3.31
N GLY A 117 14.73 -6.22 -3.46
CA GLY A 117 13.48 -6.34 -2.71
C GLY A 117 12.41 -7.15 -3.46
N PRO A 118 11.21 -7.28 -2.91
CA PRO A 118 10.11 -7.96 -3.57
C PRO A 118 9.63 -7.18 -4.79
N LYS A 119 9.26 -7.91 -5.83
CA LYS A 119 8.61 -7.30 -7.00
C LYS A 119 7.22 -6.79 -6.62
N ILE A 120 6.95 -5.52 -6.88
CA ILE A 120 5.63 -4.92 -6.68
C ILE A 120 4.70 -5.35 -7.82
N ASP A 121 3.58 -5.95 -7.48
CA ASP A 121 2.53 -6.33 -8.43
C ASP A 121 1.51 -5.21 -8.65
N VAL A 122 1.17 -4.50 -7.59
CA VAL A 122 0.21 -3.38 -7.59
C VAL A 122 0.73 -2.25 -6.74
N ALA A 123 0.67 -1.02 -7.24
CA ALA A 123 0.90 0.19 -6.47
C ALA A 123 -0.43 0.88 -6.16
N VAL A 124 -0.65 1.20 -4.88
CA VAL A 124 -1.82 1.97 -4.42
C VAL A 124 -1.31 3.28 -3.85
N VAL A 125 -1.64 4.37 -4.53
CA VAL A 125 -1.08 5.69 -4.26
C VAL A 125 -2.20 6.69 -4.00
N GLU A 126 -2.11 7.44 -2.90
CA GLU A 126 -2.98 8.59 -2.67
C GLU A 126 -2.40 9.79 -3.41
N CYS A 127 -3.18 10.39 -4.31
CA CYS A 127 -2.77 11.55 -5.08
C CYS A 127 -3.90 12.55 -5.27
N THR A 128 -3.56 13.81 -5.58
CA THR A 128 -4.53 14.89 -5.81
C THR A 128 -4.92 15.04 -7.27
N ALA A 129 -4.05 14.62 -8.20
CA ALA A 129 -4.29 14.67 -9.63
C ALA A 129 -3.38 13.67 -10.37
N VAL A 130 -3.79 13.26 -11.56
CA VAL A 130 -3.02 12.39 -12.46
C VAL A 130 -2.90 13.08 -13.81
N SER A 131 -1.74 13.03 -14.45
CA SER A 131 -1.53 13.51 -15.82
C SER A 131 -1.75 12.40 -16.86
N GLU A 132 -1.86 12.78 -18.14
CA GLU A 132 -1.97 11.82 -19.24
C GLU A 132 -0.74 10.89 -19.36
N GLN A 133 0.42 11.37 -18.94
CA GLN A 133 1.66 10.59 -18.89
C GLN A 133 1.75 9.64 -17.70
N GLY A 134 0.72 9.57 -16.86
CA GLY A 134 0.71 8.76 -15.66
C GLY A 134 1.44 9.37 -14.46
N LEU A 135 1.91 10.62 -14.59
CA LEU A 135 2.48 11.37 -13.46
C LEU A 135 1.36 11.85 -12.53
N TYR A 136 1.59 11.81 -11.25
CA TYR A 136 0.60 12.24 -10.25
C TYR A 136 1.21 13.21 -9.25
N LEU A 137 0.35 14.08 -8.73
CA LEU A 137 0.71 14.97 -7.64
C LEU A 137 0.41 14.25 -6.32
N ALA A 138 1.41 14.08 -5.49
CA ALA A 138 1.24 13.52 -4.16
C ALA A 138 0.21 14.30 -3.34
N ALA A 139 -0.54 13.62 -2.51
CA ALA A 139 -1.49 14.25 -1.59
C ALA A 139 -0.78 14.98 -0.45
N SER A 140 0.44 14.55 -0.13
CA SER A 140 1.36 15.21 0.81
C SER A 140 2.80 14.92 0.39
N GLY A 141 3.77 15.64 0.94
CA GLY A 141 5.19 15.56 0.55
C GLY A 141 5.91 14.24 0.85
N GLY A 142 5.22 13.12 0.92
CA GLY A 142 5.76 11.83 1.33
C GLY A 142 5.37 10.65 0.46
N SER A 143 5.22 10.82 -0.83
CA SER A 143 4.98 9.68 -1.75
C SER A 143 6.22 9.29 -2.51
#